data_84ece7d93f5e6d0a939caefb6439a35b
#
_entry.id   84ece7d93f5e6d0a939caefb6439a35b
#
_cell.length_a   1.000
_cell.length_b   1.000
_cell.length_c   1.000
_cell.angle_alpha   90.00
_cell.angle_beta   90.00
_cell.angle_gamma   90.00
#
_symmetry.space_group_name_H-M   'P 1'
#
loop_
_entity.id
_entity.type
_entity.pdbx_description
1 polymer ?
#
loop_
_entity_poly.entity_id
_entity_poly.type
_entity_poly.pdbx_seq_one_letter_code
_entity_poly.pdbx_strand_id
1 'polypeptide(L)'
;NAAKPTAGSNMAAADDGATASAAVEPSEIHKVPGVFDLAGRIVCGGKVDRAARYIAPTVLYGTSPDAPVMKEEIFGPILPILVVEDAESAIRFINKRSRPLAAYVFSRDHEVRLTFERQTSSGALGYSLPLGHLLSSRLPFGGVDASGIGAYHGKAGFLTFSHVKTVVTKPQFPDTLRLVYPPFNEAKAKLFNIIAKFS
;
A
#
# COMPACT_ATOMS: atom_id res chain seq x y z
N ASN A 1 41.89 12.66 22.16
CA ASN A 1 41.07 11.78 22.98
C ASN A 1 39.60 12.07 22.72
N ALA A 2 39.06 11.50 21.67
CA ALA A 2 37.64 11.51 21.37
C ALA A 2 37.13 10.08 21.40
N ALA A 3 36.28 9.80 22.36
CA ALA A 3 35.66 8.50 22.56
C ALA A 3 34.65 8.23 21.42
N LYS A 4 34.78 7.06 20.86
CA LYS A 4 33.91 6.46 19.85
C LYS A 4 32.65 5.94 20.52
N PRO A 5 31.43 6.26 20.10
CA PRO A 5 30.24 5.60 20.61
C PRO A 5 30.06 4.26 19.91
N THR A 6 30.20 3.18 20.64
CA THR A 6 29.76 1.85 20.27
C THR A 6 28.25 1.75 20.46
N ALA A 7 27.48 1.89 19.39
CA ALA A 7 26.07 1.50 19.38
C ALA A 7 25.97 0.09 18.83
N GLY A 8 26.10 -0.88 19.71
CA GLY A 8 25.70 -2.26 19.48
C GLY A 8 24.35 -2.49 20.14
N SER A 9 23.26 -2.29 19.44
CA SER A 9 21.99 -2.84 19.87
C SER A 9 21.82 -4.24 19.32
N ASN A 10 22.43 -5.21 19.98
CA ASN A 10 21.99 -6.57 19.97
C ASN A 10 20.59 -6.56 20.63
N MET A 11 19.53 -6.70 19.83
CA MET A 11 18.31 -7.30 20.34
C MET A 11 18.61 -8.78 20.54
N ALA A 12 19.29 -9.10 21.63
CA ALA A 12 19.22 -10.41 22.21
C ALA A 12 17.76 -10.67 22.51
N ALA A 13 17.22 -11.79 22.01
CA ALA A 13 16.01 -12.35 22.53
C ALA A 13 16.22 -12.48 24.03
N ALA A 14 15.53 -11.68 24.82
CA ALA A 14 15.42 -11.93 26.24
C ALA A 14 14.68 -13.26 26.36
N ASP A 15 15.40 -14.26 26.80
CA ASP A 15 14.84 -15.48 27.35
C ASP A 15 14.32 -15.11 28.74
N ASP A 16 13.28 -14.32 28.73
CA ASP A 16 12.47 -14.12 29.90
C ASP A 16 11.68 -15.40 30.07
N GLY A 17 11.96 -16.14 31.13
CA GLY A 17 11.26 -17.34 31.55
C GLY A 17 9.74 -17.15 31.70
N ALA A 18 9.13 -16.55 30.72
CA ALA A 18 7.71 -16.59 30.44
C ALA A 18 7.39 -18.06 30.19
N THR A 19 6.96 -18.74 31.23
CA THR A 19 6.24 -20.01 31.18
C THR A 19 5.41 -19.99 29.92
N ALA A 20 5.73 -20.90 28.98
CA ALA A 20 4.98 -21.09 27.75
C ALA A 20 3.49 -21.11 28.16
N SER A 21 2.80 -20.01 27.85
CA SER A 21 1.36 -19.93 28.09
C SER A 21 0.79 -21.12 27.36
N ALA A 22 0.14 -22.01 28.09
CA ALA A 22 -0.46 -23.24 27.56
C ALA A 22 -1.15 -22.89 26.27
N ALA A 23 -0.72 -23.51 25.17
CA ALA A 23 -1.35 -23.32 23.87
C ALA A 23 -2.85 -23.56 24.08
N VAL A 24 -3.66 -22.54 23.82
CA VAL A 24 -5.11 -22.66 23.91
C VAL A 24 -5.49 -23.75 22.93
N GLU A 25 -6.14 -24.80 23.44
CA GLU A 25 -6.60 -25.90 22.61
C GLU A 25 -7.44 -25.36 21.45
N PRO A 26 -7.19 -25.81 20.22
CA PRO A 26 -7.93 -25.32 19.02
C PRO A 26 -9.47 -25.39 19.17
N SER A 27 -9.95 -26.29 20.00
CA SER A 27 -11.38 -26.48 20.30
C SER A 27 -12.06 -25.31 21.01
N GLU A 28 -11.35 -24.47 21.74
CA GLU A 28 -11.93 -23.31 22.43
C GLU A 28 -12.12 -22.09 21.55
N ILE A 29 -11.35 -21.99 20.48
CA ILE A 29 -11.35 -20.86 19.56
C ILE A 29 -12.54 -20.92 18.59
N HIS A 30 -13.03 -22.14 18.29
CA HIS A 30 -14.23 -22.36 17.48
C HIS A 30 -15.53 -21.86 18.11
N LYS A 31 -15.50 -21.44 19.37
CA LYS A 31 -16.69 -20.98 20.11
C LYS A 31 -17.08 -19.53 19.90
N VAL A 32 -16.31 -18.78 19.09
CA VAL A 32 -16.61 -17.39 18.73
C VAL A 32 -17.06 -17.34 17.27
N PRO A 33 -18.38 -17.47 16.98
CA PRO A 33 -18.85 -17.42 15.60
C PRO A 33 -18.44 -16.11 14.92
N GLY A 34 -17.81 -16.20 13.75
CA GLY A 34 -17.50 -15.07 12.88
C GLY A 34 -16.15 -14.38 13.06
N VAL A 35 -15.36 -14.70 14.10
CA VAL A 35 -14.02 -14.09 14.25
C VAL A 35 -12.91 -15.01 13.75
N PHE A 36 -13.08 -16.32 13.86
CA PHE A 36 -12.04 -17.29 13.52
C PHE A 36 -12.62 -18.51 12.80
N ASP A 37 -13.14 -18.32 11.61
CA ASP A 37 -13.28 -19.47 10.70
C ASP A 37 -11.89 -19.69 10.08
N LEU A 38 -11.04 -20.41 10.86
CA LEU A 38 -9.59 -20.46 10.65
C LEU A 38 -9.23 -21.60 9.72
N ALA A 39 -9.06 -21.29 8.48
CA ALA A 39 -8.16 -22.09 7.65
C ALA A 39 -6.71 -21.68 7.98
N GLY A 40 -6.14 -22.22 9.05
CA GLY A 40 -4.77 -21.94 9.48
C GLY A 40 -4.54 -22.32 10.95
N ARG A 41 -3.26 -22.43 11.35
CA ARG A 41 -2.85 -22.77 12.71
C ARG A 41 -2.53 -21.51 13.50
N ILE A 42 -3.10 -21.35 14.69
CA ILE A 42 -2.69 -20.31 15.63
C ILE A 42 -1.31 -20.64 16.17
N VAL A 43 -0.36 -19.72 15.94
CA VAL A 43 1.03 -19.83 16.42
C VAL A 43 1.19 -19.09 17.75
N CYS A 44 0.46 -17.98 17.91
CA CYS A 44 0.53 -17.12 19.08
C CYS A 44 -0.81 -16.42 19.28
N GLY A 45 -1.21 -16.15 20.50
CA GLY A 45 -2.43 -15.43 20.84
C GLY A 45 -3.69 -16.28 20.85
N GLY A 46 -4.77 -15.78 20.23
CA GLY A 46 -6.05 -16.46 20.11
C GLY A 46 -7.02 -16.23 21.27
N LYS A 47 -6.60 -15.56 22.35
CA LYS A 47 -7.47 -15.25 23.48
C LYS A 47 -8.41 -14.09 23.14
N VAL A 48 -9.70 -14.25 23.40
CA VAL A 48 -10.73 -13.23 23.17
C VAL A 48 -11.53 -13.04 24.45
N ASP A 49 -11.77 -11.79 24.83
CA ASP A 49 -12.69 -11.41 25.89
C ASP A 49 -13.70 -10.40 25.33
N ARG A 50 -14.93 -10.86 25.11
CA ARG A 50 -16.00 -10.02 24.57
C ARG A 50 -16.47 -8.94 25.52
N ALA A 51 -16.48 -9.21 26.83
CA ALA A 51 -16.92 -8.26 27.84
C ALA A 51 -15.92 -7.10 27.94
N ALA A 52 -14.62 -7.42 27.91
CA ALA A 52 -13.54 -6.45 27.88
C ALA A 52 -13.29 -5.85 26.48
N ARG A 53 -13.96 -6.33 25.44
CA ARG A 53 -13.68 -5.98 24.02
C ARG A 53 -12.22 -6.17 23.66
N TYR A 54 -11.64 -7.27 24.09
CA TYR A 54 -10.21 -7.56 23.94
C TYR A 54 -9.98 -8.76 23.03
N ILE A 55 -9.02 -8.60 22.12
CA ILE A 55 -8.47 -9.70 21.31
C ILE A 55 -6.95 -9.65 21.51
N ALA A 56 -6.37 -10.76 21.96
CA ALA A 56 -4.92 -10.87 22.08
C ALA A 56 -4.26 -10.75 20.70
N PRO A 57 -3.06 -10.15 20.58
CA PRO A 57 -2.26 -10.24 19.37
C PRO A 57 -2.12 -11.68 18.92
N THR A 58 -2.60 -11.97 17.72
CA THR A 58 -2.78 -13.34 17.22
C THR A 58 -2.07 -13.51 15.89
N VAL A 59 -1.26 -14.57 15.77
CA VAL A 59 -0.59 -14.95 14.52
C VAL A 59 -1.17 -16.26 14.01
N LEU A 60 -1.67 -16.22 12.76
CA LEU A 60 -2.21 -17.36 12.03
C LEU A 60 -1.21 -17.81 10.98
N TYR A 61 -0.79 -19.08 10.98
CA TYR A 61 0.18 -19.61 10.02
C TYR A 61 -0.46 -20.61 9.07
N GLY A 62 -0.12 -20.53 7.79
CA GLY A 62 -0.68 -21.37 6.74
C GLY A 62 -2.16 -21.06 6.48
N THR A 63 -2.56 -19.80 6.62
CA THR A 63 -3.93 -19.35 6.35
C THR A 63 -4.27 -19.57 4.89
N SER A 64 -5.45 -20.12 4.63
CA SER A 64 -5.94 -20.25 3.25
C SER A 64 -6.23 -18.88 2.65
N PRO A 65 -5.89 -18.67 1.36
CA PRO A 65 -6.27 -17.46 0.64
C PRO A 65 -7.77 -17.14 0.65
N ASP A 66 -8.61 -18.15 0.77
CA ASP A 66 -10.07 -18.05 0.72
C ASP A 66 -10.73 -17.98 2.11
N ALA A 67 -9.92 -18.01 3.18
CA ALA A 67 -10.43 -17.91 4.54
C ALA A 67 -11.20 -16.59 4.76
N PRO A 68 -12.24 -16.57 5.59
CA PRO A 68 -13.01 -15.35 5.88
C PRO A 68 -12.14 -14.17 6.32
N VAL A 69 -11.11 -14.41 7.13
CA VAL A 69 -10.14 -13.40 7.58
C VAL A 69 -9.38 -12.72 6.43
N MET A 70 -9.37 -13.32 5.25
CA MET A 70 -8.70 -12.77 4.05
C MET A 70 -9.66 -12.02 3.13
N LYS A 71 -10.95 -11.94 3.44
CA LYS A 71 -11.96 -11.30 2.58
C LYS A 71 -12.22 -9.85 2.92
N GLU A 72 -11.96 -9.45 4.15
CA GLU A 72 -12.19 -8.10 4.65
C GLU A 72 -10.91 -7.55 5.28
N GLU A 73 -10.82 -6.23 5.42
CA GLU A 73 -9.71 -5.58 6.12
C GLU A 73 -9.75 -5.93 7.62
N ILE A 74 -8.61 -6.42 8.15
CA ILE A 74 -8.49 -6.79 9.55
C ILE A 74 -8.15 -5.54 10.37
N PHE A 75 -9.12 -4.78 10.79
CA PHE A 75 -8.89 -3.67 11.71
C PHE A 75 -8.69 -4.17 13.16
N GLY A 76 -7.64 -4.98 13.37
CA GLY A 76 -7.42 -5.63 14.66
C GLY A 76 -6.06 -6.32 14.77
N PRO A 77 -5.71 -6.87 15.95
CA PRO A 77 -4.40 -7.42 16.23
C PRO A 77 -4.25 -8.87 15.72
N ILE A 78 -4.61 -9.13 14.47
CA ILE A 78 -4.55 -10.48 13.86
C ILE A 78 -3.65 -10.40 12.63
N LEU A 79 -2.64 -11.27 12.57
CA LEU A 79 -1.70 -11.38 11.47
C LEU A 79 -1.82 -12.74 10.79
N PRO A 80 -2.49 -12.86 9.64
CA PRO A 80 -2.45 -14.07 8.83
C PRO A 80 -1.14 -14.15 8.04
N ILE A 81 -0.50 -15.31 8.09
CA ILE A 81 0.71 -15.63 7.33
C ILE A 81 0.36 -16.69 6.29
N LEU A 82 0.51 -16.33 5.04
CA LEU A 82 0.40 -17.24 3.91
C LEU A 82 1.81 -17.64 3.47
N VAL A 83 1.99 -18.91 3.15
CA VAL A 83 3.25 -19.42 2.61
C VAL A 83 3.13 -19.47 1.10
N VAL A 84 4.13 -18.96 0.42
CA VAL A 84 4.26 -18.96 -1.04
C VAL A 84 5.60 -19.57 -1.44
N GLU A 85 5.71 -20.08 -2.64
CA GLU A 85 6.92 -20.75 -3.13
C GLU A 85 8.05 -19.75 -3.39
N ASP A 86 7.71 -18.62 -3.97
CA ASP A 86 8.65 -17.59 -4.40
C ASP A 86 8.03 -16.19 -4.46
N ALA A 87 8.86 -15.21 -4.78
CA ALA A 87 8.45 -13.80 -4.91
C ALA A 87 7.43 -13.59 -6.03
N GLU A 88 7.52 -14.33 -7.13
CA GLU A 88 6.57 -14.23 -8.24
C GLU A 88 5.18 -14.74 -7.84
N SER A 89 5.14 -15.82 -7.07
CA SER A 89 3.89 -16.35 -6.50
C SER A 89 3.23 -15.37 -5.56
N ALA A 90 4.03 -14.65 -4.73
CA ALA A 90 3.54 -13.55 -3.89
C ALA A 90 2.94 -12.42 -4.75
N ILE A 91 3.64 -11.99 -5.79
CA ILE A 91 3.18 -10.94 -6.71
C ILE A 91 1.89 -11.36 -7.41
N ARG A 92 1.82 -12.60 -7.92
CA ARG A 92 0.58 -13.14 -8.53
C ARG A 92 -0.57 -13.15 -7.55
N PHE A 93 -0.32 -13.50 -6.29
CA PHE A 93 -1.32 -13.49 -5.23
C PHE A 93 -1.83 -12.06 -4.95
N ILE A 94 -0.94 -11.09 -4.80
CA ILE A 94 -1.29 -9.69 -4.56
C ILE A 94 -2.12 -9.13 -5.71
N ASN A 95 -1.69 -9.37 -6.94
CA ASN A 95 -2.34 -8.81 -8.13
C ASN A 95 -3.74 -9.40 -8.44
N LYS A 96 -4.07 -10.56 -7.87
CA LYS A 96 -5.42 -11.15 -7.94
C LYS A 96 -6.41 -10.53 -6.95
N ARG A 97 -5.96 -9.65 -6.08
CA ARG A 97 -6.77 -9.03 -5.01
C ARG A 97 -6.88 -7.53 -5.20
N SER A 98 -7.76 -6.92 -4.42
CA SER A 98 -7.87 -5.46 -4.33
C SER A 98 -6.53 -4.85 -3.95
N ARG A 99 -6.21 -3.71 -4.55
CA ARG A 99 -4.95 -3.01 -4.29
C ARG A 99 -4.89 -2.48 -2.87
N PRO A 100 -3.84 -2.83 -2.09
CA PRO A 100 -3.74 -2.43 -0.71
C PRO A 100 -3.36 -0.95 -0.58
N LEU A 101 -3.69 -0.36 0.57
CA LEU A 101 -3.24 0.98 0.94
C LEU A 101 -1.71 1.06 1.02
N ALA A 102 -1.08 0.04 1.58
CA ALA A 102 0.37 -0.05 1.65
C ALA A 102 0.86 -1.49 1.48
N ALA A 103 2.03 -1.63 0.89
CA ALA A 103 2.78 -2.88 0.80
C ALA A 103 4.18 -2.70 1.39
N TYR A 104 4.71 -3.74 2.02
CA TYR A 104 6.06 -3.73 2.59
C TYR A 104 6.83 -4.95 2.16
N VAL A 105 8.02 -4.73 1.61
CA VAL A 105 8.88 -5.81 1.11
C VAL A 105 10.15 -5.89 1.95
N PHE A 106 10.33 -7.03 2.59
CA PHE A 106 11.51 -7.36 3.40
C PHE A 106 12.39 -8.33 2.61
N SER A 107 13.26 -7.80 1.78
CA SER A 107 14.25 -8.58 1.02
C SER A 107 15.58 -7.85 0.99
N ARG A 108 16.68 -8.59 1.00
CA ARG A 108 18.02 -8.06 0.73
C ARG A 108 18.33 -8.03 -0.76
N ASP A 109 17.61 -8.83 -1.54
CA ASP A 109 17.76 -8.90 -2.98
C ASP A 109 17.14 -7.68 -3.65
N HIS A 110 17.96 -6.96 -4.40
CA HIS A 110 17.56 -5.73 -5.10
C HIS A 110 16.59 -6.04 -6.26
N GLU A 111 16.80 -7.14 -6.98
CA GLU A 111 15.95 -7.53 -8.11
C GLU A 111 14.54 -7.91 -7.64
N VAL A 112 14.44 -8.60 -6.50
CA VAL A 112 13.15 -8.89 -5.86
C VAL A 112 12.42 -7.59 -5.54
N ARG A 113 13.09 -6.60 -4.95
CA ARG A 113 12.49 -5.29 -4.63
C ARG A 113 11.98 -4.59 -5.87
N LEU A 114 12.81 -4.50 -6.93
CA LEU A 114 12.43 -3.86 -8.20
C LEU A 114 11.27 -4.58 -8.88
N THR A 115 11.24 -5.90 -8.77
CA THR A 115 10.16 -6.69 -9.35
C THR A 115 8.84 -6.39 -8.66
N PHE A 116 8.81 -6.32 -7.32
CA PHE A 116 7.64 -5.89 -6.57
C PHE A 116 7.19 -4.48 -6.95
N GLU A 117 8.12 -3.53 -7.04
CA GLU A 117 7.82 -2.14 -7.42
C GLU A 117 7.18 -2.03 -8.81
N ARG A 118 7.68 -2.79 -9.77
CA ARG A 118 7.22 -2.72 -11.17
C ARG A 118 5.94 -3.52 -11.43
N GLN A 119 5.74 -4.60 -10.68
CA GLN A 119 4.68 -5.56 -10.97
C GLN A 119 3.52 -5.52 -9.97
N THR A 120 3.60 -4.74 -8.89
CA THR A 120 2.47 -4.56 -7.96
C THR A 120 2.03 -3.11 -7.91
N SER A 121 0.80 -2.89 -7.42
CA SER A 121 0.27 -1.56 -7.20
C SER A 121 -0.28 -1.44 -5.79
N SER A 122 0.10 -0.35 -5.09
CA SER A 122 -0.37 -0.02 -3.75
C SER A 122 -0.33 1.50 -3.56
N GLY A 123 -1.02 2.02 -2.57
CA GLY A 123 -0.95 3.46 -2.23
C GLY A 123 0.46 3.87 -1.78
N ALA A 124 1.17 2.99 -1.08
CA ALA A 124 2.56 3.17 -0.71
C ALA A 124 3.32 1.84 -0.78
N LEU A 125 4.61 1.88 -1.08
CA LEU A 125 5.52 0.74 -1.02
C LEU A 125 6.71 1.09 -0.13
N GLY A 126 6.97 0.24 0.88
CA GLY A 126 8.08 0.40 1.81
C GLY A 126 9.05 -0.79 1.75
N TYR A 127 10.35 -0.51 1.74
CA TYR A 127 11.38 -1.55 1.83
C TYR A 127 11.92 -1.63 3.24
N SER A 128 11.73 -2.78 3.88
CA SER A 128 12.23 -3.07 5.24
C SER A 128 11.82 -2.05 6.32
N LEU A 129 10.76 -1.28 6.06
CA LEU A 129 10.29 -0.22 6.94
C LEU A 129 8.75 -0.17 6.91
N PRO A 130 8.08 -0.86 7.83
CA PRO A 130 6.63 -0.74 8.01
C PRO A 130 6.27 0.69 8.41
N LEU A 131 5.13 1.17 7.91
CA LEU A 131 4.61 2.50 8.21
C LEU A 131 5.53 3.69 7.88
N GLY A 132 6.65 3.44 7.17
CA GLY A 132 7.63 4.48 6.82
C GLY A 132 7.06 5.63 6.00
N HIS A 133 6.04 5.38 5.20
CA HIS A 133 5.34 6.41 4.43
C HIS A 133 4.54 7.40 5.29
N LEU A 134 4.30 7.10 6.58
CA LEU A 134 3.64 7.99 7.53
C LEU A 134 4.61 8.90 8.29
N LEU A 135 5.91 8.65 8.22
CA LEU A 135 6.92 9.40 9.00
C LEU A 135 7.09 10.85 8.54
N SER A 136 6.61 11.20 7.35
CA SER A 136 6.74 12.55 6.83
C SER A 136 5.44 13.05 6.21
N SER A 137 4.97 14.19 6.70
CA SER A 137 3.85 14.91 6.11
C SER A 137 4.13 15.49 4.71
N ARG A 138 5.34 15.36 4.20
CA ARG A 138 5.70 15.75 2.82
C ARG A 138 5.43 14.64 1.83
N LEU A 139 5.31 13.39 2.29
CA LEU A 139 5.00 12.25 1.43
C LEU A 139 3.49 12.19 1.18
N PRO A 140 3.06 11.97 -0.06
CA PRO A 140 1.66 11.74 -0.36
C PRO A 140 1.15 10.52 0.41
N PHE A 141 -0.04 10.62 0.99
CA PHE A 141 -0.73 9.51 1.63
C PHE A 141 -2.09 9.33 0.99
N GLY A 142 -2.33 8.14 0.44
CA GLY A 142 -3.58 7.81 -0.21
C GLY A 142 -3.53 6.40 -0.80
N GLY A 143 -4.70 5.83 -1.02
CA GLY A 143 -4.87 4.49 -1.60
C GLY A 143 -4.99 4.52 -3.12
N VAL A 144 -5.14 3.33 -3.68
CA VAL A 144 -5.38 3.10 -5.10
C VAL A 144 -6.56 2.17 -5.25
N ASP A 145 -7.51 2.50 -6.14
CA ASP A 145 -8.69 1.69 -6.44
C ASP A 145 -9.53 1.45 -5.16
N ALA A 146 -9.70 0.20 -4.72
CA ALA A 146 -10.50 -0.13 -3.55
C ALA A 146 -9.92 0.42 -2.22
N SER A 147 -8.61 0.70 -2.14
CA SER A 147 -7.98 1.25 -0.94
C SER A 147 -8.07 2.79 -0.84
N GLY A 148 -8.54 3.48 -1.89
CA GLY A 148 -8.77 4.92 -1.85
C GLY A 148 -8.62 5.61 -3.19
N ILE A 149 -8.98 6.90 -3.23
CA ILE A 149 -8.86 7.77 -4.41
C ILE A 149 -8.16 9.06 -3.98
N GLY A 150 -7.14 9.44 -4.76
CA GLY A 150 -6.35 10.64 -4.48
C GLY A 150 -5.36 10.46 -3.35
N ALA A 151 -4.71 11.54 -2.99
CA ALA A 151 -3.72 11.56 -1.91
C ALA A 151 -3.75 12.90 -1.18
N TYR A 152 -3.38 12.90 0.09
CA TYR A 152 -3.24 14.11 0.88
C TYR A 152 -1.84 14.16 1.54
N HIS A 153 -1.59 15.10 2.40
CA HIS A 153 -0.33 15.58 2.95
C HIS A 153 0.40 16.54 2.02
N GLY A 154 0.94 17.59 2.61
CA GLY A 154 1.81 18.57 1.98
C GLY A 154 1.25 19.12 0.64
N LYS A 155 2.09 19.11 -0.38
CA LYS A 155 1.74 19.59 -1.73
C LYS A 155 0.62 18.75 -2.37
N ALA A 156 0.61 17.44 -2.14
CA ALA A 156 -0.42 16.56 -2.70
C ALA A 156 -1.81 16.94 -2.20
N GLY A 157 -1.97 17.15 -0.88
CA GLY A 157 -3.23 17.58 -0.29
C GLY A 157 -3.67 18.96 -0.79
N PHE A 158 -2.74 19.91 -0.89
CA PHE A 158 -3.04 21.22 -1.45
C PHE A 158 -3.58 21.12 -2.89
N LEU A 159 -2.92 20.32 -3.74
CA LEU A 159 -3.36 20.13 -5.13
C LEU A 159 -4.71 19.39 -5.22
N THR A 160 -4.92 18.40 -4.37
CA THR A 160 -6.18 17.63 -4.34
C THR A 160 -7.40 18.51 -4.04
N PHE A 161 -7.24 19.50 -3.14
CA PHE A 161 -8.30 20.44 -2.76
C PHE A 161 -8.26 21.78 -3.50
N SER A 162 -7.43 21.90 -4.56
CA SER A 162 -7.26 23.12 -5.33
C SER A 162 -7.70 22.91 -6.77
N HIS A 163 -8.33 23.94 -7.35
CA HIS A 163 -8.59 23.98 -8.78
C HIS A 163 -7.45 24.67 -9.53
N VAL A 164 -6.83 23.96 -10.47
CA VAL A 164 -5.80 24.54 -11.33
C VAL A 164 -6.48 25.27 -12.50
N LYS A 165 -6.48 26.60 -12.46
CA LYS A 165 -7.04 27.44 -13.51
C LYS A 165 -6.01 27.66 -14.62
N THR A 166 -6.32 27.22 -15.81
CA THR A 166 -5.50 27.54 -16.98
C THR A 166 -5.77 28.98 -17.44
N VAL A 167 -4.73 29.78 -17.56
CA VAL A 167 -4.77 31.13 -18.11
C VAL A 167 -3.91 31.17 -19.37
N VAL A 168 -4.54 31.48 -20.50
CA VAL A 168 -3.86 31.58 -21.79
C VAL A 168 -3.99 33.01 -22.30
N THR A 169 -2.88 33.63 -22.68
CA THR A 169 -2.84 34.97 -23.27
C THR A 169 -2.21 34.88 -24.63
N LYS A 170 -2.82 35.46 -25.63
CA LYS A 170 -2.22 35.66 -26.94
C LYS A 170 -1.84 37.13 -27.13
N PRO A 171 -0.83 37.45 -27.92
CA PRO A 171 -0.57 38.82 -28.34
C PRO A 171 -1.72 39.37 -29.20
N GLN A 172 -2.07 40.63 -29.01
CA GLN A 172 -3.09 41.29 -29.85
C GLN A 172 -2.60 41.55 -31.24
N PHE A 173 -1.29 41.83 -31.35
CA PHE A 173 -0.63 42.05 -32.63
C PHE A 173 0.77 41.39 -32.62
N PRO A 174 1.16 40.65 -33.69
CA PRO A 174 0.27 40.16 -34.73
C PRO A 174 -0.75 39.17 -34.19
N ASP A 175 -1.94 39.16 -34.77
CA ASP A 175 -2.98 38.20 -34.38
C ASP A 175 -2.61 36.78 -34.86
N THR A 176 -2.02 36.01 -33.97
CA THR A 176 -1.51 34.65 -34.25
C THR A 176 -2.66 33.66 -34.54
N LEU A 177 -3.88 33.93 -34.09
CA LEU A 177 -5.05 33.10 -34.36
C LEU A 177 -5.75 33.43 -35.69
N ARG A 178 -5.31 34.45 -36.44
CA ARG A 178 -5.89 34.79 -37.74
C ARG A 178 -5.91 33.61 -38.73
N LEU A 179 -4.95 32.70 -38.59
CA LEU A 179 -4.87 31.49 -39.41
C LEU A 179 -5.99 30.49 -39.13
N VAL A 180 -6.59 30.51 -37.92
CA VAL A 180 -7.63 29.61 -37.49
C VAL A 180 -9.05 30.19 -37.53
N TYR A 181 -9.18 31.48 -37.95
CA TYR A 181 -10.49 32.11 -38.15
C TYR A 181 -11.09 31.81 -39.52
N PRO A 182 -12.42 31.79 -39.66
CA PRO A 182 -13.08 31.77 -40.97
C PRO A 182 -12.64 32.97 -41.86
N PRO A 183 -12.70 32.84 -43.18
CA PRO A 183 -13.10 31.67 -43.94
C PRO A 183 -11.97 30.60 -44.00
N PHE A 184 -12.41 29.34 -44.05
CA PHE A 184 -11.50 28.23 -44.20
C PHE A 184 -11.20 27.96 -45.69
N ASN A 185 -9.97 27.77 -46.02
CA ASN A 185 -9.51 27.37 -47.36
C ASN A 185 -8.53 26.23 -47.29
N GLU A 186 -8.17 25.67 -48.46
CA GLU A 186 -7.26 24.51 -48.51
C GLU A 186 -5.90 24.75 -47.85
N ALA A 187 -5.36 25.98 -47.92
CA ALA A 187 -4.10 26.31 -47.28
C ALA A 187 -4.19 26.20 -45.75
N LYS A 188 -5.28 26.71 -45.17
CA LYS A 188 -5.54 26.58 -43.73
C LYS A 188 -5.78 25.11 -43.33
N ALA A 189 -6.49 24.33 -44.12
CA ALA A 189 -6.70 22.92 -43.85
C ALA A 189 -5.39 22.13 -43.84
N LYS A 190 -4.46 22.43 -44.78
CA LYS A 190 -3.10 21.85 -44.79
C LYS A 190 -2.31 22.21 -43.55
N LEU A 191 -2.39 23.48 -43.11
CA LEU A 191 -1.72 23.93 -41.89
C LEU A 191 -2.26 23.23 -40.64
N PHE A 192 -3.56 23.08 -40.51
CA PHE A 192 -4.19 22.32 -39.41
C PHE A 192 -3.73 20.88 -39.34
N ASN A 193 -3.67 20.21 -40.50
CA ASN A 193 -3.19 18.84 -40.57
C ASN A 193 -1.71 18.68 -40.18
N ILE A 194 -0.90 19.72 -40.41
CA ILE A 194 0.50 19.73 -39.95
C ILE A 194 0.55 19.90 -38.44
N ILE A 195 -0.17 20.88 -37.87
CA ILE A 195 -0.18 21.14 -36.44
C ILE A 195 -0.70 19.92 -35.67
N ALA A 196 -1.76 19.26 -36.14
CA ALA A 196 -2.34 18.08 -35.49
C ALA A 196 -1.40 16.85 -35.47
N LYS A 197 -0.34 16.82 -36.29
CA LYS A 197 0.68 15.76 -36.24
C LYS A 197 1.73 15.97 -35.14
N PHE A 198 1.81 17.16 -34.58
CA PHE A 198 2.79 17.52 -33.54
C PHE A 198 2.16 17.79 -32.18
N SER A 199 0.85 17.65 -32.03
CA SER A 199 0.11 17.69 -30.76
C SER A 199 -0.26 16.28 -30.29
#